data_ff01b920119b3ac8b48b8fd1e016b198
#
_entry.id   ff01b920119b3ac8b48b8fd1e016b198
#
_cell.length_a   1.000
_cell.length_b   1.000
_cell.length_c   1.000
_cell.angle_alpha   90.00
_cell.angle_beta   90.00
_cell.angle_gamma   90.00
#
_symmetry.space_group_name_H-M   'P 1'
#
loop_
_entity.id
_entity.type
_entity.pdbx_description
1 polymer ?
#
loop_
_entity_poly.entity_id
_entity_poly.type
_entity_poly.pdbx_seq_one_letter_code
_entity_poly.pdbx_strand_id
1 'polypeptide(L)'
;PALMGAAMVPVMYWLGARIGNWKTGLVSALFIAVIGGQYLSRSLYGHLDHHIAETLFSTLFCLLYIIALYSLKEHEIDIKKYATLKIPALYGLICGVSYLLGLLTMSTMVVFGLFVAIFTLIQFIISHRSGKQTEYLLVLNVVTFAVVTVGMLMYGIQDMSFSFYSYSLGVLCAHLGVIIGTIVLYAVSRILETKNMPWYYFPASLILLVIVVMGIAAFGFPSLYNGAVGGLSGFFLQSAGMSTVAEMATWTIDGAVSSFGWGLLLAAGGFIYLLYRVWKHEEPGALFVLIWSALMIFATMQHVRWEYYVAANIALLAAVFVG
;
A
#
# COMPACT_ATOMS: atom_id res chain seq x y z
N PRO A 1 3.95 23.12 -4.77
CA PRO A 1 2.78 22.23 -5.00
C PRO A 1 2.50 22.01 -6.48
N ALA A 2 2.35 23.06 -7.31
CA ALA A 2 1.99 22.96 -8.72
C ALA A 2 2.97 22.06 -9.54
N LEU A 3 4.28 22.16 -9.28
CA LEU A 3 5.27 21.30 -9.92
C LEU A 3 5.08 19.83 -9.52
N MET A 4 4.75 19.57 -8.25
CA MET A 4 4.48 18.20 -7.77
C MET A 4 3.19 17.64 -8.35
N GLY A 5 2.12 18.49 -8.47
CA GLY A 5 0.90 18.12 -9.18
C GLY A 5 1.15 17.78 -10.65
N ALA A 6 1.98 18.56 -11.34
CA ALA A 6 2.38 18.28 -12.70
C ALA A 6 3.23 16.99 -12.80
N ALA A 7 4.10 16.71 -11.82
CA ALA A 7 4.88 15.48 -11.76
C ALA A 7 4.04 14.21 -11.58
N MET A 8 2.82 14.32 -11.03
CA MET A 8 1.88 13.21 -10.97
C MET A 8 1.44 12.69 -12.35
N VAL A 9 1.39 13.56 -13.36
CA VAL A 9 0.95 13.18 -14.71
C VAL A 9 1.81 12.07 -15.33
N PRO A 10 3.14 12.22 -15.43
CA PRO A 10 4.01 11.14 -15.93
C PRO A 10 4.01 9.90 -14.99
N VAL A 11 3.91 10.08 -13.68
CA VAL A 11 3.81 8.94 -12.73
C VAL A 11 2.56 8.12 -13.02
N MET A 12 1.42 8.78 -13.21
CA MET A 12 0.14 8.12 -13.53
C MET A 12 0.15 7.50 -14.93
N TYR A 13 0.84 8.12 -15.91
CA TYR A 13 1.06 7.51 -17.22
C TYR A 13 1.77 6.15 -17.08
N TRP A 14 2.91 6.13 -16.41
CA TRP A 14 3.68 4.90 -16.25
C TRP A 14 2.93 3.85 -15.42
N LEU A 15 2.19 4.27 -14.40
CA LEU A 15 1.37 3.38 -13.58
C LEU A 15 0.26 2.72 -14.40
N GLY A 16 -0.50 3.52 -15.15
CA GLY A 16 -1.55 3.02 -16.04
C GLY A 16 -1.00 2.14 -17.17
N ALA A 17 0.11 2.54 -17.78
CA ALA A 17 0.78 1.76 -18.83
C ALA A 17 1.30 0.41 -18.30
N ARG A 18 1.73 0.35 -17.04
CA ARG A 18 2.22 -0.89 -16.44
C ARG A 18 1.09 -1.86 -16.05
N ILE A 19 -0.05 -1.34 -15.61
CA ILE A 19 -1.23 -2.16 -15.25
C ILE A 19 -2.02 -2.61 -16.48
N GLY A 20 -2.15 -1.77 -17.48
CA GLY A 20 -2.86 -2.04 -18.74
C GLY A 20 -1.91 -2.01 -19.93
N ASN A 21 -2.00 -0.92 -20.67
CA ASN A 21 -1.20 -0.65 -21.86
C ASN A 21 -0.95 0.87 -22.00
N TRP A 22 -0.26 1.30 -23.07
CA TRP A 22 0.03 2.70 -23.27
C TRP A 22 -1.21 3.61 -23.35
N LYS A 23 -2.37 3.10 -23.82
CA LYS A 23 -3.64 3.85 -23.86
C LYS A 23 -4.17 4.05 -22.45
N THR A 24 -4.18 2.99 -21.63
CA THR A 24 -4.50 3.08 -20.20
C THR A 24 -3.60 4.10 -19.50
N GLY A 25 -2.31 4.12 -19.83
CA GLY A 25 -1.37 5.13 -19.33
C GLY A 25 -1.77 6.56 -19.70
N LEU A 26 -2.09 6.80 -20.99
CA LEU A 26 -2.50 8.11 -21.47
C LEU A 26 -3.80 8.58 -20.79
N VAL A 27 -4.80 7.70 -20.72
CA VAL A 27 -6.09 8.01 -20.06
C VAL A 27 -5.88 8.29 -18.57
N SER A 28 -5.05 7.51 -17.88
CA SER A 28 -4.72 7.75 -16.47
C SER A 28 -4.05 9.11 -16.24
N ALA A 29 -3.11 9.49 -17.11
CA ALA A 29 -2.45 10.79 -17.09
C ALA A 29 -3.43 11.94 -17.35
N LEU A 30 -4.35 11.77 -18.30
CA LEU A 30 -5.39 12.77 -18.59
C LEU A 30 -6.37 12.92 -17.42
N PHE A 31 -6.82 11.82 -16.82
CA PHE A 31 -7.71 11.90 -15.68
C PHE A 31 -7.06 12.65 -14.50
N ILE A 32 -5.84 12.30 -14.11
CA ILE A 32 -5.19 12.98 -12.98
C ILE A 32 -4.91 14.46 -13.27
N ALA A 33 -4.69 14.84 -14.54
CA ALA A 33 -4.43 16.22 -14.92
C ALA A 33 -5.67 17.11 -14.79
N VAL A 34 -6.89 16.54 -14.85
CA VAL A 34 -8.17 17.30 -14.80
C VAL A 34 -9.05 16.95 -13.61
N ILE A 35 -8.64 16.02 -12.75
CA ILE A 35 -9.43 15.55 -11.61
C ILE A 35 -9.65 16.69 -10.62
N GLY A 36 -10.88 16.83 -10.14
CA GLY A 36 -11.29 17.88 -9.20
C GLY A 36 -10.98 17.56 -7.74
N GLY A 37 -11.77 18.15 -6.84
CA GLY A 37 -11.76 17.89 -5.41
C GLY A 37 -10.50 18.37 -4.69
N GLN A 38 -10.19 17.71 -3.59
CA GLN A 38 -9.05 18.11 -2.75
C GLN A 38 -7.69 17.95 -3.46
N TYR A 39 -7.55 16.98 -4.37
CA TYR A 39 -6.31 16.82 -5.13
C TYR A 39 -5.98 18.07 -5.93
N LEU A 40 -6.95 18.60 -6.70
CA LEU A 40 -6.75 19.82 -7.48
C LEU A 40 -6.43 21.00 -6.57
N SER A 41 -7.23 21.22 -5.53
CA SER A 41 -7.05 22.37 -4.62
C SER A 41 -5.67 22.37 -3.94
N ARG A 42 -5.17 21.20 -3.55
CA ARG A 42 -3.87 21.02 -2.89
C ARG A 42 -2.68 21.12 -3.86
N SER A 43 -2.91 20.98 -5.17
CA SER A 43 -1.89 21.11 -6.21
C SER A 43 -1.74 22.53 -6.75
N LEU A 44 -2.64 23.47 -6.40
CA LEU A 44 -2.63 24.83 -6.93
C LEU A 44 -1.41 25.64 -6.45
N TYR A 45 -1.00 26.59 -7.29
CA TYR A 45 0.03 27.56 -6.93
C TYR A 45 -0.42 28.40 -5.72
N GLY A 46 0.48 28.57 -4.76
CA GLY A 46 0.19 29.33 -3.54
C GLY A 46 -0.40 28.50 -2.39
N HIS A 47 -0.83 27.25 -2.63
CA HIS A 47 -1.25 26.32 -1.59
C HIS A 47 -0.01 25.65 -0.97
N LEU A 48 0.56 26.24 0.06
CA LEU A 48 1.75 25.73 0.73
C LEU A 48 1.37 24.63 1.74
N ASP A 49 1.25 23.41 1.22
CA ASP A 49 0.90 22.25 2.03
C ASP A 49 1.71 21.01 1.59
N HIS A 50 1.90 20.07 2.50
CA HIS A 50 2.65 18.82 2.25
C HIS A 50 1.83 17.75 1.51
N HIS A 51 0.51 17.86 1.46
CA HIS A 51 -0.38 16.83 0.94
C HIS A 51 -0.12 16.41 -0.51
N ILE A 52 0.23 17.35 -1.39
CA ILE A 52 0.55 16.98 -2.78
C ILE A 52 1.90 16.20 -2.87
N ALA A 53 2.85 16.47 -1.97
CA ALA A 53 4.08 15.72 -1.87
C ALA A 53 3.83 14.30 -1.34
N GLU A 54 2.95 14.15 -0.35
CA GLU A 54 2.50 12.85 0.15
C GLU A 54 1.91 12.01 -1.00
N THR A 55 0.97 12.60 -1.78
CA THR A 55 0.33 11.92 -2.91
C THR A 55 1.35 11.52 -3.98
N LEU A 56 2.29 12.41 -4.30
CA LEU A 56 3.31 12.13 -5.30
C LEU A 56 4.22 10.97 -4.86
N PHE A 57 4.79 11.03 -3.65
CA PHE A 57 5.73 10.01 -3.20
C PHE A 57 5.05 8.67 -2.92
N SER A 58 3.83 8.66 -2.40
CA SER A 58 3.06 7.43 -2.20
C SER A 58 2.69 6.77 -3.53
N THR A 59 2.24 7.55 -4.53
CA THR A 59 1.93 7.02 -5.86
C THR A 59 3.18 6.56 -6.59
N LEU A 60 4.29 7.29 -6.45
CA LEU A 60 5.60 6.89 -6.99
C LEU A 60 6.08 5.57 -6.36
N PHE A 61 5.94 5.43 -5.04
CA PHE A 61 6.22 4.16 -4.36
C PHE A 61 5.37 3.02 -4.92
N CYS A 62 4.05 3.21 -5.07
CA CYS A 62 3.16 2.21 -5.65
C CYS A 62 3.56 1.82 -7.08
N LEU A 63 3.92 2.81 -7.92
CA LEU A 63 4.42 2.57 -9.27
C LEU A 63 5.68 1.70 -9.25
N LEU A 64 6.68 2.07 -8.46
CA LEU A 64 7.97 1.35 -8.38
C LEU A 64 7.79 -0.06 -7.82
N TYR A 65 6.92 -0.21 -6.82
CA TYR A 65 6.59 -1.51 -6.25
C TYR A 65 5.88 -2.42 -7.28
N ILE A 66 4.92 -1.90 -8.04
CA ILE A 66 4.25 -2.63 -9.13
C ILE A 66 5.23 -3.01 -10.24
N ILE A 67 6.15 -2.11 -10.62
CA ILE A 67 7.21 -2.43 -11.58
C ILE A 67 8.06 -3.59 -11.05
N ALA A 68 8.46 -3.56 -9.77
CA ALA A 68 9.20 -4.62 -9.14
C ALA A 68 8.44 -5.95 -9.16
N LEU A 69 7.15 -5.95 -8.81
CA LEU A 69 6.32 -7.16 -8.83
C LEU A 69 6.27 -7.83 -10.20
N TYR A 70 6.03 -7.06 -11.27
CA TYR A 70 5.99 -7.60 -12.64
C TYR A 70 7.36 -8.01 -13.16
N SER A 71 8.42 -7.32 -12.76
CA SER A 71 9.78 -7.63 -13.22
C SER A 71 10.38 -8.84 -12.51
N LEU A 72 9.99 -9.10 -11.26
CA LEU A 72 10.59 -10.13 -10.43
C LEU A 72 9.82 -11.46 -10.41
N LYS A 73 8.51 -11.46 -10.74
CA LYS A 73 7.69 -12.67 -10.65
C LYS A 73 8.18 -13.85 -11.50
N GLU A 74 8.93 -13.57 -12.56
CA GLU A 74 9.46 -14.57 -13.50
C GLU A 74 10.96 -14.86 -13.27
N HIS A 75 11.60 -14.14 -12.33
CA HIS A 75 12.99 -14.39 -11.98
C HIS A 75 13.12 -15.58 -11.03
N GLU A 76 13.93 -16.55 -11.39
CA GLU A 76 14.33 -17.60 -10.47
C GLU A 76 15.27 -17.03 -9.40
N ILE A 77 14.80 -17.01 -8.17
CA ILE A 77 15.56 -16.49 -7.03
C ILE A 77 15.89 -17.64 -6.09
N ASP A 78 17.18 -17.88 -5.90
CA ASP A 78 17.69 -18.79 -4.91
C ASP A 78 18.35 -18.00 -3.77
N ILE A 79 17.73 -18.04 -2.59
CA ILE A 79 18.22 -17.28 -1.41
C ILE A 79 19.65 -17.68 -1.03
N LYS A 80 20.09 -18.87 -1.40
CA LYS A 80 21.46 -19.33 -1.13
C LYS A 80 22.49 -18.77 -2.11
N LYS A 81 22.05 -18.21 -3.25
CA LYS A 81 22.92 -17.68 -4.29
C LYS A 81 22.85 -16.14 -4.31
N TYR A 82 23.87 -15.49 -3.76
CA TYR A 82 23.96 -14.03 -3.70
C TYR A 82 23.73 -13.34 -5.06
N ALA A 83 24.16 -13.95 -6.16
CA ALA A 83 23.99 -13.36 -7.49
C ALA A 83 22.52 -13.15 -7.87
N THR A 84 21.61 -14.04 -7.46
CA THR A 84 20.17 -13.97 -7.77
C THR A 84 19.43 -12.92 -6.90
N LEU A 85 20.04 -12.50 -5.78
CA LEU A 85 19.44 -11.55 -4.85
C LEU A 85 19.67 -10.09 -5.25
N LYS A 86 20.65 -9.80 -6.12
CA LYS A 86 21.05 -8.42 -6.48
C LYS A 86 19.91 -7.61 -7.09
N ILE A 87 19.21 -8.20 -8.05
CA ILE A 87 18.11 -7.50 -8.75
C ILE A 87 16.93 -7.23 -7.82
N PRO A 88 16.38 -8.22 -7.08
CA PRO A 88 15.32 -7.96 -6.10
C PRO A 88 15.73 -6.96 -5.01
N ALA A 89 16.98 -7.03 -4.53
CA ALA A 89 17.49 -6.07 -3.55
C ALA A 89 17.58 -4.65 -4.12
N LEU A 90 17.98 -4.48 -5.38
CA LEU A 90 18.00 -3.17 -6.04
C LEU A 90 16.59 -2.58 -6.16
N TYR A 91 15.60 -3.39 -6.57
CA TYR A 91 14.20 -2.96 -6.57
C TYR A 91 13.72 -2.60 -5.16
N GLY A 92 14.08 -3.42 -4.16
CA GLY A 92 13.76 -3.12 -2.76
C GLY A 92 14.37 -1.81 -2.27
N LEU A 93 15.63 -1.53 -2.63
CA LEU A 93 16.31 -0.26 -2.32
C LEU A 93 15.58 0.93 -2.94
N ILE A 94 15.25 0.86 -4.23
CA ILE A 94 14.54 1.94 -4.95
C ILE A 94 13.15 2.18 -4.35
N CYS A 95 12.40 1.12 -4.07
CA CYS A 95 11.10 1.19 -3.40
C CYS A 95 11.24 1.79 -1.99
N GLY A 96 12.24 1.34 -1.22
CA GLY A 96 12.50 1.81 0.13
C GLY A 96 12.84 3.29 0.18
N VAL A 97 13.67 3.78 -0.73
CA VAL A 97 14.01 5.21 -0.84
C VAL A 97 12.76 6.03 -1.19
N SER A 98 11.96 5.59 -2.17
CA SER A 98 10.73 6.30 -2.54
C SER A 98 9.72 6.34 -1.39
N TYR A 99 9.55 5.23 -0.67
CA TYR A 99 8.70 5.15 0.52
C TYR A 99 9.20 6.08 1.63
N LEU A 100 10.51 6.07 1.90
CA LEU A 100 11.15 6.91 2.92
C LEU A 100 10.94 8.40 2.62
N LEU A 101 11.05 8.84 1.37
CA LEU A 101 10.74 10.23 0.98
C LEU A 101 9.30 10.61 1.32
N GLY A 102 8.34 9.72 1.07
CA GLY A 102 6.95 9.92 1.48
C GLY A 102 6.80 9.95 3.01
N LEU A 103 7.46 9.03 3.72
CA LEU A 103 7.43 8.98 5.18
C LEU A 103 8.03 10.24 5.82
N LEU A 104 9.13 10.76 5.28
CA LEU A 104 9.75 12.01 5.75
C LEU A 104 8.89 13.25 5.44
N THR A 105 7.99 13.16 4.48
CA THR A 105 6.99 14.19 4.21
C THR A 105 5.88 14.17 5.27
N MET A 106 5.35 12.97 5.57
CA MET A 106 4.32 12.79 6.60
C MET A 106 4.31 11.36 7.13
N SER A 107 4.22 11.17 8.43
CA SER A 107 4.19 9.87 9.12
C SER A 107 3.02 8.98 8.69
N THR A 108 1.90 9.55 8.25
CA THR A 108 0.72 8.82 7.74
C THR A 108 1.02 7.92 6.52
N MET A 109 2.17 8.10 5.87
CA MET A 109 2.68 7.18 4.85
C MET A 109 2.77 5.73 5.36
N VAL A 110 2.80 5.49 6.67
CA VAL A 110 2.77 4.15 7.29
C VAL A 110 1.61 3.28 6.79
N VAL A 111 0.49 3.87 6.36
CA VAL A 111 -0.66 3.15 5.79
C VAL A 111 -0.28 2.33 4.55
N PHE A 112 0.68 2.80 3.76
CA PHE A 112 1.16 2.05 2.59
C PHE A 112 1.96 0.80 2.99
N GLY A 113 2.58 0.79 4.16
CA GLY A 113 3.15 -0.42 4.76
C GLY A 113 2.08 -1.47 5.07
N LEU A 114 0.90 -1.05 5.56
CA LEU A 114 -0.24 -1.95 5.77
C LEU A 114 -0.75 -2.51 4.43
N PHE A 115 -0.80 -1.70 3.36
CA PHE A 115 -1.21 -2.19 2.03
C PHE A 115 -0.25 -3.28 1.54
N VAL A 116 1.06 -3.08 1.69
CA VAL A 116 2.06 -4.09 1.36
C VAL A 116 1.90 -5.33 2.23
N ALA A 117 1.64 -5.19 3.53
CA ALA A 117 1.44 -6.33 4.44
C ALA A 117 0.24 -7.19 4.02
N ILE A 118 -0.92 -6.56 3.75
CA ILE A 118 -2.14 -7.26 3.31
C ILE A 118 -1.93 -7.89 1.93
N PHE A 119 -1.31 -7.15 0.99
CA PHE A 119 -0.96 -7.69 -0.32
C PHE A 119 -0.05 -8.91 -0.19
N THR A 120 1.00 -8.82 0.62
CA THR A 120 1.97 -9.90 0.81
C THR A 120 1.28 -11.14 1.37
N LEU A 121 0.43 -10.98 2.38
CA LEU A 121 -0.36 -12.09 2.95
C LEU A 121 -1.19 -12.80 1.88
N ILE A 122 -1.98 -12.06 1.11
CA ILE A 122 -2.86 -12.63 0.08
C ILE A 122 -2.03 -13.24 -1.06
N GLN A 123 -0.97 -12.56 -1.50
CA GLN A 123 -0.10 -13.06 -2.56
C GLN A 123 0.62 -14.35 -2.16
N PHE A 124 1.07 -14.48 -0.90
CA PHE A 124 1.64 -15.72 -0.39
C PHE A 124 0.64 -16.87 -0.40
N ILE A 125 -0.63 -16.63 -0.02
CA ILE A 125 -1.69 -17.64 -0.07
C ILE A 125 -1.93 -18.10 -1.53
N ILE A 126 -2.04 -17.15 -2.46
CA ILE A 126 -2.23 -17.46 -3.89
C ILE A 126 -1.04 -18.25 -4.44
N SER A 127 0.18 -17.76 -4.17
CA SER A 127 1.41 -18.39 -4.68
C SER A 127 1.62 -19.79 -4.11
N HIS A 128 1.40 -19.99 -2.79
CA HIS A 128 1.50 -21.29 -2.14
C HIS A 128 0.49 -22.30 -2.73
N ARG A 129 -0.76 -21.84 -3.00
CA ARG A 129 -1.78 -22.67 -3.67
C ARG A 129 -1.35 -23.08 -5.08
N SER A 130 -0.72 -22.17 -5.83
CA SER A 130 -0.34 -22.35 -7.23
C SER A 130 1.06 -22.93 -7.42
N GLY A 131 1.80 -23.22 -6.33
CA GLY A 131 3.18 -23.70 -6.37
C GLY A 131 4.17 -22.69 -6.99
N LYS A 132 3.89 -21.38 -6.89
CA LYS A 132 4.73 -20.32 -7.43
C LYS A 132 5.73 -19.83 -6.39
N GLN A 133 6.91 -19.41 -6.87
CA GLN A 133 7.97 -18.88 -6.00
C GLN A 133 7.54 -17.57 -5.31
N THR A 134 7.97 -17.39 -4.07
CA THR A 134 7.70 -16.22 -3.23
C THR A 134 8.97 -15.52 -2.73
N GLU A 135 10.15 -16.04 -3.09
CA GLU A 135 11.46 -15.54 -2.70
C GLU A 135 11.67 -14.07 -3.09
N TYR A 136 11.13 -13.67 -4.25
CA TYR A 136 11.24 -12.29 -4.70
C TYR A 136 10.51 -11.32 -3.75
N LEU A 137 9.35 -11.72 -3.21
CA LEU A 137 8.61 -10.90 -2.23
C LEU A 137 9.37 -10.80 -0.91
N LEU A 138 10.00 -11.89 -0.46
CA LEU A 138 10.82 -11.86 0.73
C LEU A 138 11.92 -10.81 0.60
N VAL A 139 12.73 -10.88 -0.46
CA VAL A 139 13.85 -9.96 -0.66
C VAL A 139 13.36 -8.53 -0.88
N LEU A 140 12.36 -8.35 -1.75
CA LEU A 140 11.78 -7.03 -2.04
C LEU A 140 11.30 -6.34 -0.77
N ASN A 141 10.46 -7.01 0.03
CA ASN A 141 9.88 -6.40 1.24
C ASN A 141 10.90 -6.17 2.34
N VAL A 142 11.76 -7.17 2.61
CA VAL A 142 12.79 -7.03 3.64
C VAL A 142 13.72 -5.86 3.34
N VAL A 143 14.20 -5.72 2.10
CA VAL A 143 15.07 -4.61 1.73
C VAL A 143 14.32 -3.28 1.74
N THR A 144 13.11 -3.22 1.17
CA THR A 144 12.29 -2.00 1.17
C THR A 144 12.12 -1.46 2.60
N PHE A 145 11.63 -2.30 3.51
CA PHE A 145 11.32 -1.85 4.87
C PHE A 145 12.55 -1.77 5.78
N ALA A 146 13.65 -2.44 5.46
CA ALA A 146 14.94 -2.20 6.12
C ALA A 146 15.47 -0.79 5.82
N VAL A 147 15.41 -0.34 4.56
CA VAL A 147 15.77 1.04 4.18
C VAL A 147 14.92 2.05 4.92
N VAL A 148 13.60 1.82 4.98
CA VAL A 148 12.66 2.70 5.70
C VAL A 148 12.96 2.73 7.19
N THR A 149 13.18 1.56 7.80
CA THR A 149 13.51 1.44 9.23
C THR A 149 14.81 2.17 9.58
N VAL A 150 15.86 1.96 8.79
CA VAL A 150 17.14 2.65 8.97
C VAL A 150 16.98 4.16 8.79
N GLY A 151 16.29 4.60 7.74
CA GLY A 151 16.02 6.02 7.49
C GLY A 151 15.23 6.68 8.64
N MET A 152 14.23 5.98 9.19
CA MET A 152 13.47 6.46 10.33
C MET A 152 14.32 6.53 11.60
N LEU A 153 15.18 5.54 11.86
CA LEU A 153 16.11 5.59 13.00
C LEU A 153 17.13 6.73 12.89
N MET A 154 17.60 7.03 11.66
CA MET A 154 18.49 8.17 11.42
C MET A 154 17.79 9.52 11.60
N TYR A 155 16.50 9.61 11.25
CA TYR A 155 15.68 10.80 11.49
C TYR A 155 15.38 11.01 12.97
N GLY A 156 15.20 9.91 13.71
CA GLY A 156 14.92 9.89 15.15
C GLY A 156 13.45 9.65 15.46
N ILE A 157 13.22 8.86 16.52
CA ILE A 157 11.88 8.61 17.07
C ILE A 157 11.52 9.78 17.97
N GLN A 158 10.45 10.50 17.63
CA GLN A 158 10.00 11.69 18.35
C GLN A 158 8.98 11.37 19.44
N ASP A 159 8.30 10.22 19.33
CA ASP A 159 7.23 9.82 20.23
C ASP A 159 7.32 8.32 20.53
N MET A 160 7.36 7.96 21.81
CA MET A 160 7.40 6.56 22.27
C MET A 160 6.02 5.91 22.32
N SER A 161 4.97 6.59 21.87
CA SER A 161 3.61 6.05 21.78
C SER A 161 3.41 5.14 20.56
N PHE A 162 2.25 4.45 20.49
CA PHE A 162 1.79 3.72 19.32
C PHE A 162 0.90 4.57 18.41
N SER A 163 1.21 5.87 18.27
CA SER A 163 0.53 6.75 17.31
C SER A 163 1.01 6.48 15.89
N PHE A 164 0.10 6.61 14.90
CA PHE A 164 0.45 6.56 13.46
C PHE A 164 0.42 7.95 12.80
N TYR A 165 0.19 9.01 13.60
CA TYR A 165 0.17 10.42 13.16
C TYR A 165 1.47 11.15 13.47
N SER A 166 2.41 10.52 14.15
CA SER A 166 3.71 11.06 14.53
C SER A 166 4.82 10.08 14.16
N TYR A 167 6.09 10.55 14.17
CA TYR A 167 7.25 9.66 14.01
C TYR A 167 7.49 8.89 15.31
N SER A 168 6.65 7.91 15.54
CA SER A 168 6.53 7.19 16.80
C SER A 168 7.16 5.81 16.77
N LEU A 169 7.28 5.23 17.97
CA LEU A 169 7.61 3.80 18.11
C LEU A 169 6.60 2.90 17.38
N GLY A 170 5.32 3.28 17.34
CA GLY A 170 4.27 2.54 16.61
C GLY A 170 4.55 2.45 15.12
N VAL A 171 4.98 3.55 14.48
CA VAL A 171 5.37 3.57 13.06
C VAL A 171 6.59 2.69 12.80
N LEU A 172 7.60 2.74 13.67
CA LEU A 172 8.77 1.86 13.57
C LEU A 172 8.38 0.39 13.70
N CYS A 173 7.57 0.04 14.70
CA CYS A 173 7.07 -1.31 14.90
C CYS A 173 6.22 -1.81 13.72
N ALA A 174 5.44 -0.94 13.08
CA ALA A 174 4.67 -1.30 11.89
C ALA A 174 5.59 -1.73 10.73
N HIS A 175 6.67 -0.98 10.46
CA HIS A 175 7.63 -1.34 9.41
C HIS A 175 8.40 -2.63 9.74
N LEU A 176 8.85 -2.79 10.99
CA LEU A 176 9.46 -4.06 11.45
C LEU A 176 8.45 -5.21 11.35
N GLY A 177 7.16 -4.95 11.62
CA GLY A 177 6.09 -5.93 11.47
C GLY A 177 5.93 -6.44 10.04
N VAL A 178 6.12 -5.59 9.02
CA VAL A 178 6.11 -6.02 7.61
C VAL A 178 7.30 -6.94 7.33
N ILE A 179 8.50 -6.59 7.81
CA ILE A 179 9.70 -7.44 7.65
C ILE A 179 9.48 -8.80 8.30
N ILE A 180 9.16 -8.82 9.60
CA ILE A 180 8.97 -10.04 10.38
C ILE A 180 7.83 -10.87 9.79
N GLY A 181 6.70 -10.24 9.49
CA GLY A 181 5.54 -10.88 8.86
C GLY A 181 5.90 -11.56 7.55
N THR A 182 6.65 -10.88 6.66
CA THR A 182 7.09 -11.48 5.39
C THR A 182 8.02 -12.67 5.60
N ILE A 183 8.96 -12.59 6.56
CA ILE A 183 9.87 -13.70 6.90
C ILE A 183 9.07 -14.90 7.44
N VAL A 184 8.10 -14.65 8.32
CA VAL A 184 7.24 -15.70 8.90
C VAL A 184 6.39 -16.36 7.82
N LEU A 185 5.75 -15.58 6.94
CA LEU A 185 4.96 -16.10 5.81
C LEU A 185 5.82 -17.02 4.93
N TYR A 186 7.03 -16.57 4.60
CA TYR A 186 7.97 -17.37 3.81
C TYR A 186 8.38 -18.66 4.54
N ALA A 187 8.76 -18.58 5.81
CA ALA A 187 9.19 -19.74 6.60
C ALA A 187 8.07 -20.78 6.71
N VAL A 188 6.82 -20.35 7.02
CA VAL A 188 5.67 -21.25 7.13
C VAL A 188 5.37 -21.90 5.78
N SER A 189 5.36 -21.12 4.67
CA SER A 189 5.16 -21.67 3.33
C SER A 189 6.18 -22.77 3.01
N ARG A 190 7.46 -22.50 3.25
CA ARG A 190 8.54 -23.46 2.98
C ARG A 190 8.51 -24.73 3.85
N ILE A 191 8.15 -24.58 5.13
CA ILE A 191 7.99 -25.75 6.03
C ILE A 191 6.86 -26.64 5.53
N LEU A 192 5.74 -26.08 5.12
CA LEU A 192 4.59 -26.85 4.62
C LEU A 192 4.87 -27.50 3.26
N GLU A 193 5.57 -26.80 2.36
CA GLU A 193 6.00 -27.34 1.07
C GLU A 193 6.96 -28.54 1.25
N THR A 194 7.98 -28.42 2.12
CA THR A 194 8.93 -29.52 2.39
C THR A 194 8.28 -30.74 3.02
N LYS A 195 7.17 -30.55 3.74
CA LYS A 195 6.37 -31.62 4.32
C LYS A 195 5.28 -32.16 3.38
N ASN A 196 5.18 -31.65 2.14
CA ASN A 196 4.14 -31.97 1.16
C ASN A 196 2.71 -31.84 1.74
N MET A 197 2.49 -30.83 2.59
CA MET A 197 1.19 -30.59 3.20
C MET A 197 0.23 -29.95 2.18
N PRO A 198 -1.08 -30.30 2.19
CA PRO A 198 -2.08 -29.65 1.35
C PRO A 198 -2.12 -28.12 1.53
N TRP A 199 -2.37 -27.38 0.45
CA TRP A 199 -2.30 -25.92 0.43
C TRP A 199 -3.14 -25.20 1.50
N TYR A 200 -4.26 -25.79 1.92
CA TYR A 200 -5.15 -25.18 2.93
C TYR A 200 -4.57 -25.16 4.35
N TYR A 201 -3.52 -25.96 4.62
CA TYR A 201 -2.80 -25.85 5.89
C TYR A 201 -2.05 -24.53 6.03
N PHE A 202 -1.69 -23.89 4.91
CA PHE A 202 -0.99 -22.60 4.96
C PHE A 202 -1.90 -21.51 5.55
N PRO A 203 -3.08 -21.15 4.98
CA PRO A 203 -3.97 -20.17 5.58
C PRO A 203 -4.46 -20.59 6.97
N ALA A 204 -4.69 -21.88 7.23
CA ALA A 204 -5.10 -22.36 8.55
C ALA A 204 -4.01 -22.12 9.62
N SER A 205 -2.74 -22.39 9.31
CA SER A 205 -1.61 -22.12 10.23
C SER A 205 -1.42 -20.62 10.47
N LEU A 206 -1.67 -19.76 9.48
CA LEU A 206 -1.61 -18.31 9.64
C LEU A 206 -2.72 -17.79 10.56
N ILE A 207 -3.95 -18.29 10.41
CA ILE A 207 -5.06 -17.95 11.31
C ILE A 207 -4.73 -18.34 12.74
N LEU A 208 -4.24 -19.58 12.94
CA LEU A 208 -3.81 -20.05 14.26
C LEU A 208 -2.70 -19.17 14.83
N LEU A 209 -1.69 -18.83 14.03
CA LEU A 209 -0.59 -17.95 14.44
C LEU A 209 -1.10 -16.58 14.88
N VAL A 210 -1.99 -15.97 14.10
CA VAL A 210 -2.60 -14.66 14.45
C VAL A 210 -3.36 -14.77 15.77
N ILE A 211 -4.19 -15.80 15.97
CA ILE A 211 -4.93 -16.00 17.22
C ILE A 211 -3.96 -16.12 18.41
N VAL A 212 -2.91 -16.92 18.27
CA VAL A 212 -1.90 -17.11 19.34
C VAL A 212 -1.16 -15.81 19.63
N VAL A 213 -0.68 -15.09 18.60
CA VAL A 213 0.03 -13.81 18.78
C VAL A 213 -0.88 -12.76 19.41
N MET A 214 -2.12 -12.63 18.94
CA MET A 214 -3.10 -11.69 19.51
C MET A 214 -3.45 -12.07 20.96
N GLY A 215 -3.59 -13.38 21.26
CA GLY A 215 -3.80 -13.86 22.63
C GLY A 215 -2.62 -13.50 23.54
N ILE A 216 -1.38 -13.80 23.12
CA ILE A 216 -0.18 -13.45 23.90
C ILE A 216 -0.10 -11.92 24.09
N ALA A 217 -0.37 -11.13 23.05
CA ALA A 217 -0.35 -9.67 23.14
C ALA A 217 -1.43 -9.15 24.11
N ALA A 218 -2.67 -9.65 24.01
CA ALA A 218 -3.78 -9.19 24.83
C ALA A 218 -3.61 -9.53 26.32
N PHE A 219 -3.12 -10.74 26.63
CA PHE A 219 -2.98 -11.20 28.02
C PHE A 219 -1.60 -10.93 28.62
N GLY A 220 -0.53 -10.99 27.81
CA GLY A 220 0.84 -10.80 28.29
C GLY A 220 1.29 -9.33 28.26
N PHE A 221 0.80 -8.55 27.29
CA PHE A 221 1.21 -7.16 27.06
C PHE A 221 0.00 -6.25 26.79
N PRO A 222 -0.96 -6.10 27.72
CA PRO A 222 -2.23 -5.39 27.47
C PRO A 222 -2.06 -3.94 27.01
N SER A 223 -1.08 -3.24 27.55
CA SER A 223 -0.81 -1.85 27.17
C SER A 223 -0.35 -1.70 25.71
N LEU A 224 0.50 -2.60 25.24
CA LEU A 224 0.94 -2.66 23.84
C LEU A 224 -0.23 -3.04 22.91
N TYR A 225 -1.00 -4.06 23.29
CA TYR A 225 -2.17 -4.49 22.54
C TYR A 225 -3.19 -3.36 22.39
N ASN A 226 -3.59 -2.73 23.49
CA ASN A 226 -4.54 -1.62 23.47
C ASN A 226 -4.00 -0.40 22.73
N GLY A 227 -2.69 -0.10 22.84
CA GLY A 227 -2.04 0.96 22.08
C GLY A 227 -2.07 0.70 20.56
N ALA A 228 -1.74 -0.51 20.14
CA ALA A 228 -1.76 -0.90 18.72
C ALA A 228 -3.19 -0.92 18.14
N VAL A 229 -4.14 -1.52 18.86
CA VAL A 229 -5.55 -1.55 18.44
C VAL A 229 -6.16 -0.14 18.44
N GLY A 230 -5.87 0.67 19.48
CA GLY A 230 -6.31 2.06 19.57
C GLY A 230 -5.72 2.93 18.46
N GLY A 231 -4.43 2.75 18.14
CA GLY A 231 -3.77 3.44 17.03
C GLY A 231 -4.39 3.11 15.68
N LEU A 232 -4.62 1.81 15.39
CA LEU A 232 -5.27 1.37 14.16
C LEU A 232 -6.72 1.84 14.06
N SER A 233 -7.48 1.72 15.14
CA SER A 233 -8.89 2.16 15.16
C SER A 233 -9.00 3.67 14.98
N GLY A 234 -8.18 4.46 15.67
CA GLY A 234 -8.16 5.92 15.51
C GLY A 234 -7.70 6.39 14.14
N PHE A 235 -6.91 5.56 13.43
CA PHE A 235 -6.47 5.88 12.08
C PHE A 235 -7.54 5.62 11.00
N PHE A 236 -8.31 4.54 11.16
CA PHE A 236 -9.28 4.09 10.16
C PHE A 236 -10.74 4.34 10.54
N LEU A 237 -11.05 4.53 11.81
CA LEU A 237 -12.43 4.66 12.27
C LEU A 237 -12.69 6.04 12.85
N GLN A 238 -13.89 6.56 12.60
CA GLN A 238 -14.32 7.80 13.22
C GLN A 238 -14.50 7.64 14.73
N SER A 239 -14.03 8.63 15.50
CA SER A 239 -14.30 8.77 16.91
C SER A 239 -15.13 10.02 17.22
N ALA A 240 -15.93 9.97 18.26
CA ALA A 240 -16.70 11.12 18.74
C ALA A 240 -15.73 12.28 19.07
N GLY A 241 -15.84 13.41 18.44
CA GLY A 241 -14.93 14.57 18.59
C GLY A 241 -14.05 14.84 17.36
N MET A 242 -13.71 13.85 16.54
CA MET A 242 -12.98 14.11 15.29
C MET A 242 -13.84 14.79 14.22
N SER A 243 -15.16 14.62 14.26
CA SER A 243 -16.11 15.22 13.32
C SER A 243 -16.16 16.75 13.35
N THR A 244 -15.58 17.40 14.38
CA THR A 244 -15.46 18.86 14.45
C THR A 244 -14.35 19.42 13.57
N VAL A 245 -13.42 18.57 13.13
CA VAL A 245 -12.35 18.96 12.19
C VAL A 245 -12.81 18.63 10.78
N ALA A 246 -12.88 19.63 9.91
CA ALA A 246 -13.42 19.49 8.55
C ALA A 246 -12.76 18.35 7.74
N GLU A 247 -11.45 18.14 7.89
CA GLU A 247 -10.71 17.07 7.22
C GLU A 247 -11.02 15.65 7.76
N MET A 248 -11.56 15.57 8.98
CA MET A 248 -11.95 14.31 9.62
C MET A 248 -13.43 14.01 9.46
N ALA A 249 -14.18 14.85 8.72
CA ALA A 249 -15.58 14.57 8.39
C ALA A 249 -15.71 13.31 7.52
N THR A 250 -16.86 12.65 7.57
CA THR A 250 -17.17 11.54 6.66
C THR A 250 -17.26 12.04 5.21
N TRP A 251 -16.77 11.24 4.30
CA TRP A 251 -16.91 11.52 2.86
C TRP A 251 -18.34 11.24 2.43
N THR A 252 -19.03 12.25 1.95
CA THR A 252 -20.42 12.14 1.50
C THR A 252 -20.48 11.73 0.03
N ILE A 253 -21.58 11.10 -0.38
CA ILE A 253 -21.83 10.76 -1.79
C ILE A 253 -21.83 12.02 -2.66
N ASP A 254 -22.45 13.09 -2.20
CA ASP A 254 -22.46 14.38 -2.91
C ASP A 254 -21.06 14.95 -3.08
N GLY A 255 -20.22 14.88 -2.04
CA GLY A 255 -18.81 15.25 -2.10
C GLY A 255 -18.04 14.41 -3.11
N ALA A 256 -18.22 13.08 -3.08
CA ALA A 256 -17.59 12.16 -4.02
C ALA A 256 -17.98 12.45 -5.48
N VAL A 257 -19.28 12.66 -5.73
CA VAL A 257 -19.80 12.99 -7.07
C VAL A 257 -19.32 14.36 -7.51
N SER A 258 -19.25 15.35 -6.61
CA SER A 258 -18.71 16.67 -6.91
C SER A 258 -17.22 16.62 -7.30
N SER A 259 -16.42 15.78 -6.62
CA SER A 259 -14.98 15.68 -6.87
C SER A 259 -14.65 14.85 -8.11
N PHE A 260 -15.37 13.76 -8.34
CA PHE A 260 -14.96 12.71 -9.32
C PHE A 260 -16.01 12.45 -10.41
N GLY A 261 -17.24 12.91 -10.27
CA GLY A 261 -18.30 12.79 -11.26
C GLY A 261 -18.46 11.35 -11.80
N TRP A 262 -18.55 11.21 -13.11
CA TRP A 262 -18.62 9.92 -13.81
C TRP A 262 -17.39 9.03 -13.63
N GLY A 263 -16.26 9.60 -13.20
CA GLY A 263 -15.05 8.86 -12.87
C GLY A 263 -15.29 7.77 -11.84
N LEU A 264 -16.25 7.95 -10.91
CA LEU A 264 -16.62 6.94 -9.91
C LEU A 264 -17.18 5.66 -10.55
N LEU A 265 -18.07 5.80 -11.54
CA LEU A 265 -18.66 4.64 -12.23
C LEU A 265 -17.61 3.92 -13.08
N LEU A 266 -16.78 4.68 -13.79
CA LEU A 266 -15.67 4.11 -14.56
C LEU A 266 -14.68 3.38 -13.64
N ALA A 267 -14.36 3.97 -12.47
CA ALA A 267 -13.49 3.34 -11.48
C ALA A 267 -14.09 2.06 -10.91
N ALA A 268 -15.40 2.02 -10.64
CA ALA A 268 -16.08 0.79 -10.24
C ALA A 268 -15.97 -0.31 -11.31
N GLY A 269 -16.15 0.03 -12.58
CA GLY A 269 -15.93 -0.89 -13.71
C GLY A 269 -14.50 -1.41 -13.78
N GLY A 270 -13.51 -0.52 -13.62
CA GLY A 270 -12.09 -0.90 -13.58
C GLY A 270 -11.73 -1.79 -12.39
N PHE A 271 -12.31 -1.53 -11.22
CA PHE A 271 -12.14 -2.38 -10.04
C PHE A 271 -12.65 -3.81 -10.30
N ILE A 272 -13.86 -3.94 -10.87
CA ILE A 272 -14.44 -5.25 -11.23
C ILE A 272 -13.56 -5.96 -12.29
N TYR A 273 -13.07 -5.22 -13.27
CA TYR A 273 -12.18 -5.78 -14.30
C TYR A 273 -10.85 -6.29 -13.70
N LEU A 274 -10.24 -5.54 -12.77
CA LEU A 274 -9.03 -6.00 -12.08
C LEU A 274 -9.31 -7.22 -11.19
N LEU A 275 -10.47 -7.31 -10.53
CA LEU A 275 -10.88 -8.51 -9.80
C LEU A 275 -10.91 -9.74 -10.72
N TYR A 276 -11.50 -9.60 -11.92
CA TYR A 276 -11.51 -10.66 -12.92
C TYR A 276 -10.08 -11.07 -13.33
N ARG A 277 -9.18 -10.10 -13.55
CA ARG A 277 -7.78 -10.38 -13.92
C ARG A 277 -7.04 -11.13 -12.80
N VAL A 278 -7.21 -10.72 -11.56
CA VAL A 278 -6.61 -11.42 -10.41
C VAL A 278 -7.15 -12.84 -10.30
N TRP A 279 -8.47 -13.01 -10.41
CA TRP A 279 -9.08 -14.33 -10.32
C TRP A 279 -8.62 -15.29 -11.42
N LYS A 280 -8.49 -14.80 -12.67
CA LYS A 280 -8.15 -15.61 -13.83
C LYS A 280 -6.66 -15.80 -14.04
N HIS A 281 -5.84 -14.78 -13.76
CA HIS A 281 -4.42 -14.75 -14.14
C HIS A 281 -3.47 -14.64 -12.95
N GLU A 282 -3.99 -14.48 -11.73
CA GLU A 282 -3.20 -14.31 -10.49
C GLU A 282 -2.14 -13.22 -10.62
N GLU A 283 -2.51 -12.07 -11.21
CA GLU A 283 -1.60 -10.97 -11.48
C GLU A 283 -1.28 -10.18 -10.20
N PRO A 284 -0.01 -10.17 -9.73
CA PRO A 284 0.35 -9.53 -8.48
C PRO A 284 0.18 -8.00 -8.51
N GLY A 285 0.48 -7.35 -9.65
CA GLY A 285 0.28 -5.90 -9.78
C GLY A 285 -1.19 -5.50 -9.73
N ALA A 286 -2.09 -6.26 -10.38
CA ALA A 286 -3.52 -6.03 -10.31
C ALA A 286 -4.07 -6.24 -8.88
N LEU A 287 -3.59 -7.29 -8.18
CA LEU A 287 -3.93 -7.54 -6.78
C LEU A 287 -3.50 -6.38 -5.88
N PHE A 288 -2.27 -5.87 -6.07
CA PHE A 288 -1.79 -4.74 -5.28
C PHE A 288 -2.65 -3.49 -5.49
N VAL A 289 -3.00 -3.15 -6.75
CA VAL A 289 -3.89 -2.01 -7.06
C VAL A 289 -5.26 -2.19 -6.43
N LEU A 290 -5.84 -3.39 -6.46
CA LEU A 290 -7.14 -3.66 -5.81
C LEU A 290 -7.10 -3.42 -4.31
N ILE A 291 -6.08 -3.93 -3.61
CA ILE A 291 -5.93 -3.77 -2.17
C ILE A 291 -5.70 -2.29 -1.83
N TRP A 292 -4.77 -1.63 -2.52
CA TRP A 292 -4.53 -0.21 -2.36
C TRP A 292 -5.81 0.61 -2.57
N SER A 293 -6.53 0.36 -3.65
CA SER A 293 -7.77 1.10 -3.96
C SER A 293 -8.88 0.82 -2.95
N ALA A 294 -9.11 -0.44 -2.56
CA ALA A 294 -10.14 -0.80 -1.59
C ALA A 294 -9.89 -0.14 -0.22
N LEU A 295 -8.65 -0.19 0.26
CA LEU A 295 -8.30 0.39 1.56
C LEU A 295 -8.30 1.92 1.52
N MET A 296 -7.85 2.54 0.42
CA MET A 296 -7.93 4.00 0.28
C MET A 296 -9.36 4.50 0.17
N ILE A 297 -10.24 3.82 -0.58
CA ILE A 297 -11.66 4.16 -0.65
C ILE A 297 -12.28 4.02 0.74
N PHE A 298 -12.02 2.92 1.45
CA PHE A 298 -12.51 2.72 2.81
C PHE A 298 -12.03 3.82 3.77
N ALA A 299 -10.73 4.17 3.75
CA ALA A 299 -10.18 5.24 4.56
C ALA A 299 -10.82 6.59 4.23
N THR A 300 -11.04 6.88 2.93
CA THR A 300 -11.69 8.12 2.50
C THR A 300 -13.15 8.19 2.96
N MET A 301 -13.88 7.07 2.93
CA MET A 301 -15.26 7.01 3.46
C MET A 301 -15.33 7.38 4.94
N GLN A 302 -14.31 7.05 5.72
CA GLN A 302 -14.22 7.42 7.13
C GLN A 302 -13.80 8.87 7.33
N HIS A 303 -12.80 9.33 6.57
CA HIS A 303 -12.21 10.66 6.72
C HIS A 303 -11.96 11.27 5.34
N VAL A 304 -12.60 12.40 5.05
CA VAL A 304 -12.46 13.14 3.78
C VAL A 304 -11.01 13.58 3.52
N ARG A 305 -10.18 13.60 4.54
CA ARG A 305 -8.73 13.86 4.45
C ARG A 305 -8.04 12.97 3.41
N TRP A 306 -8.48 11.73 3.21
CA TRP A 306 -7.86 10.77 2.29
C TRP A 306 -8.27 10.98 0.82
N GLU A 307 -9.16 11.95 0.52
CA GLU A 307 -9.67 12.19 -0.83
C GLU A 307 -8.57 12.52 -1.84
N TYR A 308 -7.55 13.28 -1.44
CA TYR A 308 -6.45 13.63 -2.36
C TYR A 308 -5.55 12.43 -2.70
N TYR A 309 -5.48 11.41 -1.85
CA TYR A 309 -4.81 10.14 -2.19
C TYR A 309 -5.67 9.28 -3.11
N VAL A 310 -6.98 9.14 -2.80
CA VAL A 310 -7.87 8.28 -3.58
C VAL A 310 -8.07 8.80 -5.01
N ALA A 311 -7.79 10.07 -5.27
CA ALA A 311 -7.81 10.64 -6.62
C ALA A 311 -6.95 9.85 -7.62
N ALA A 312 -5.75 9.42 -7.21
CA ALA A 312 -4.88 8.58 -8.03
C ALA A 312 -5.51 7.19 -8.32
N ASN A 313 -6.19 6.60 -7.32
CA ASN A 313 -6.89 5.32 -7.49
C ASN A 313 -8.07 5.45 -8.45
N ILE A 314 -8.90 6.49 -8.30
CA ILE A 314 -10.04 6.74 -9.20
C ILE A 314 -9.56 6.95 -10.63
N ALA A 315 -8.52 7.79 -10.82
CA ALA A 315 -7.95 8.03 -12.14
C ALA A 315 -7.39 6.76 -12.79
N LEU A 316 -6.67 5.92 -12.02
CA LEU A 316 -6.11 4.66 -12.51
C LEU A 316 -7.20 3.65 -12.86
N LEU A 317 -8.15 3.42 -11.94
CA LEU A 317 -9.22 2.45 -12.14
C LEU A 317 -10.12 2.83 -13.32
N ALA A 318 -10.49 4.11 -13.42
CA ALA A 318 -11.26 4.62 -14.56
C ALA A 318 -10.50 4.41 -15.88
N ALA A 319 -9.20 4.67 -15.89
CA ALA A 319 -8.35 4.43 -17.05
C ALA A 319 -8.25 2.95 -17.44
N VAL A 320 -8.19 2.05 -16.46
CA VAL A 320 -8.18 0.58 -16.69
C VAL A 320 -9.49 0.09 -17.31
N PHE A 321 -10.60 0.76 -17.04
CA PHE A 321 -11.89 0.41 -17.63
C PHE A 321 -12.02 0.88 -19.08
N VAL A 322 -11.46 2.04 -19.40
CA VAL A 322 -11.63 2.69 -20.72
C VAL A 322 -10.55 2.25 -21.70
N GLY A 323 -9.32 1.98 -21.24
CA GLY A 323 -8.12 1.72 -22.06
C GLY A 323 -7.82 0.27 -22.30
#